data_436a45fbdbbe0a52fe7c735ded74912d
#
_entry.id   436a45fbdbbe0a52fe7c735ded74912d
#
_cell.length_a   1.000
_cell.length_b   1.000
_cell.length_c   1.000
_cell.angle_alpha   90.00
_cell.angle_beta   90.00
_cell.angle_gamma   90.00
#
_symmetry.space_group_name_H-M   'P 1'
#
loop_
_entity.id
_entity.type
_entity.pdbx_description
1 polymer ?
#
loop_
_entity_poly.entity_id
_entity_poly.type
_entity_poly.pdbx_seq_one_letter_code
_entity_poly.pdbx_strand_id
1 'polypeptide(L)'
;MELKNVFIHHVYFWLKNADDAEDLNQLIAGLKKLSTVTTIKQFHIGKPAATSRDVIDGSYSVSWFTSFDNKADQDSYQSDPIHLKFIEECSSLWQKVIVYDSIDN
;
A
#
# COMPACT_ATOMS: atom_id res chain seq x y z
N MET A 1 -22.72 -3.91 0.83
CA MET A 1 -22.77 -2.48 0.56
C MET A 1 -21.71 -2.11 -0.47
N GLU A 2 -22.10 -1.43 -1.52
CA GLU A 2 -21.17 -0.99 -2.55
C GLU A 2 -20.57 0.37 -2.18
N LEU A 3 -19.22 0.48 -2.23
CA LEU A 3 -18.55 1.77 -2.07
C LEU A 3 -18.77 2.61 -3.33
N LYS A 4 -19.09 3.89 -3.16
CA LYS A 4 -19.34 4.83 -4.25
C LYS A 4 -18.55 6.10 -4.05
N ASN A 5 -18.18 6.76 -5.15
CA ASN A 5 -17.46 8.02 -5.15
C ASN A 5 -16.13 7.88 -4.40
N VAL A 6 -15.38 6.85 -4.73
CA VAL A 6 -14.09 6.58 -4.10
C VAL A 6 -13.00 6.38 -5.16
N PHE A 7 -11.78 6.71 -4.78
CA PHE A 7 -10.57 6.37 -5.50
C PHE A 7 -9.85 5.31 -4.69
N ILE A 8 -9.58 4.14 -5.29
CA ILE A 8 -8.86 3.05 -4.65
C ILE A 8 -7.42 3.06 -5.16
N HIS A 9 -6.48 3.09 -4.23
CA HIS A 9 -5.04 3.02 -4.50
C HIS A 9 -4.50 1.80 -3.76
N HIS A 10 -4.23 0.72 -4.47
CA HIS A 10 -3.83 -0.56 -3.88
C HIS A 10 -2.41 -0.89 -4.34
N VAL A 11 -1.50 -1.04 -3.39
CA VAL A 11 -0.07 -1.25 -3.64
C VAL A 11 0.35 -2.60 -3.10
N TYR A 12 1.17 -3.31 -3.87
CA TYR A 12 1.76 -4.58 -3.44
C TYR A 12 3.28 -4.43 -3.47
N PHE A 13 3.92 -4.86 -2.37
CA PHE A 13 5.37 -4.78 -2.20
C PHE A 13 5.98 -6.18 -2.16
N TRP A 14 7.10 -6.34 -2.86
CA TRP A 14 7.96 -7.52 -2.76
C TRP A 14 9.27 -7.10 -2.11
N LEU A 15 9.52 -7.58 -0.89
CA LEU A 15 10.77 -7.29 -0.18
C LEU A 15 11.96 -7.95 -0.86
N LYS A 16 13.13 -7.30 -0.81
CA LYS A 16 14.39 -7.90 -1.27
C LYS A 16 14.74 -9.11 -0.43
N ASN A 17 14.55 -9.00 0.90
CA ASN A 17 14.83 -10.05 1.87
C ASN A 17 13.50 -10.51 2.48
N ALA A 18 12.75 -11.31 1.71
CA ALA A 18 11.37 -11.68 2.04
C ALA A 18 11.23 -12.40 3.38
N ASP A 19 12.27 -13.09 3.81
CA ASP A 19 12.26 -13.87 5.07
C ASP A 19 12.83 -13.08 6.26
N ASP A 20 13.22 -11.82 6.06
CA ASP A 20 13.80 -10.99 7.11
C ASP A 20 12.68 -10.28 7.88
N ALA A 21 12.48 -10.71 9.15
CA ALA A 21 11.43 -10.15 9.99
C ALA A 21 11.64 -8.65 10.31
N GLU A 22 12.89 -8.20 10.40
CA GLU A 22 13.19 -6.80 10.68
C GLU A 22 12.80 -5.91 9.51
N ASP A 23 13.11 -6.33 8.27
CA ASP A 23 12.75 -5.59 7.06
C ASP A 23 11.24 -5.51 6.93
N LEU A 24 10.54 -6.61 7.18
CA LEU A 24 9.08 -6.64 7.16
C LEU A 24 8.50 -5.67 8.20
N ASN A 25 8.99 -5.71 9.43
CA ASN A 25 8.52 -4.85 10.50
C ASN A 25 8.80 -3.38 10.21
N GLN A 26 9.94 -3.08 9.59
CA GLN A 26 10.28 -1.70 9.19
C GLN A 26 9.30 -1.18 8.14
N LEU A 27 8.96 -1.99 7.14
CA LEU A 27 8.00 -1.61 6.11
C LEU A 27 6.61 -1.37 6.73
N ILE A 28 6.15 -2.28 7.59
CA ILE A 28 4.85 -2.14 8.26
C ILE A 28 4.82 -0.86 9.12
N ALA A 29 5.89 -0.60 9.89
CA ALA A 29 5.97 0.61 10.70
C ALA A 29 5.93 1.87 9.83
N GLY A 30 6.61 1.85 8.69
CA GLY A 30 6.57 2.95 7.72
C GLY A 30 5.18 3.18 7.16
N LEU A 31 4.46 2.11 6.82
CA LEU A 31 3.08 2.21 6.33
C LEU A 31 2.13 2.75 7.41
N LYS A 32 2.33 2.39 8.67
CA LYS A 32 1.54 2.95 9.77
C LYS A 32 1.74 4.45 9.91
N LYS A 33 2.97 4.94 9.73
CA LYS A 33 3.23 6.38 9.69
C LYS A 33 2.56 7.02 8.48
N LEU A 34 2.66 6.37 7.31
CA LEU A 34 2.06 6.84 6.07
C LEU A 34 0.54 6.95 6.20
N SER A 35 -0.09 6.08 6.97
CA SER A 35 -1.53 6.08 7.18
C SER A 35 -2.07 7.37 7.82
N THR A 36 -1.20 8.21 8.36
CA THR A 36 -1.59 9.49 8.99
C THR A 36 -1.81 10.61 7.99
N VAL A 37 -1.54 10.40 6.71
CA VAL A 37 -1.87 11.40 5.67
C VAL A 37 -3.38 11.66 5.70
N THR A 38 -3.76 12.93 5.85
CA THR A 38 -5.15 13.30 6.17
C THR A 38 -6.16 13.03 5.06
N THR A 39 -5.71 12.92 3.80
CA THR A 39 -6.62 12.63 2.68
C THR A 39 -6.98 11.15 2.56
N ILE A 40 -6.28 10.26 3.25
CA ILE A 40 -6.64 8.84 3.28
C ILE A 40 -7.94 8.67 4.08
N LYS A 41 -8.95 8.05 3.47
CA LYS A 41 -10.20 7.73 4.18
C LYS A 41 -10.10 6.44 4.97
N GLN A 42 -9.62 5.40 4.31
CA GLN A 42 -9.49 4.07 4.90
C GLN A 42 -8.22 3.44 4.39
N PHE A 43 -7.63 2.59 5.21
CA PHE A 43 -6.46 1.82 4.79
C PHE A 43 -6.48 0.44 5.40
N HIS A 44 -5.71 -0.45 4.79
CA HIS A 44 -5.48 -1.80 5.29
C HIS A 44 -4.05 -2.21 4.95
N ILE A 45 -3.34 -2.76 5.94
CA ILE A 45 -2.02 -3.34 5.76
C ILE A 45 -2.19 -4.85 5.84
N GLY A 46 -1.91 -5.56 4.75
CA GLY A 46 -2.17 -6.98 4.67
C GLY A 46 -0.96 -7.80 4.29
N LYS A 47 -1.13 -9.10 4.40
CA LYS A 47 -0.20 -10.11 3.93
C LYS A 47 -0.97 -11.15 3.12
N PRO A 48 -0.28 -12.00 2.31
CA PRO A 48 -0.97 -13.07 1.60
C PRO A 48 -1.82 -13.91 2.54
N ALA A 49 -3.03 -14.25 2.11
CA ALA A 49 -4.02 -14.92 2.94
C ALA A 49 -3.82 -16.45 3.03
N ALA A 50 -2.74 -16.96 2.46
CA ALA A 50 -2.44 -18.40 2.39
C ALA A 50 -3.50 -19.20 1.62
N THR A 51 -4.13 -18.55 0.63
CA THR A 51 -5.09 -19.19 -0.28
C THR A 51 -4.35 -19.70 -1.54
N SER A 52 -4.88 -20.73 -2.17
CA SER A 52 -4.21 -21.37 -3.31
C SER A 52 -5.23 -21.78 -4.38
N ARG A 53 -5.19 -21.09 -5.51
CA ARG A 53 -5.90 -21.41 -6.75
C ARG A 53 -5.09 -20.82 -7.90
N ASP A 54 -5.32 -21.30 -9.11
CA ASP A 54 -4.53 -20.89 -10.29
C ASP A 54 -4.48 -19.37 -10.48
N VAL A 55 -5.53 -18.66 -10.13
CA VAL A 55 -5.62 -17.21 -10.32
C VAL A 55 -5.08 -16.40 -9.14
N ILE A 56 -4.66 -17.06 -8.06
CA ILE A 56 -4.18 -16.37 -6.86
C ILE A 56 -2.66 -16.19 -6.95
N ASP A 57 -2.23 -14.94 -6.88
CA ASP A 57 -0.82 -14.58 -6.75
C ASP A 57 -0.56 -14.11 -5.32
N GLY A 58 0.03 -14.99 -4.51
CA GLY A 58 0.42 -14.71 -3.14
C GLY A 58 1.92 -14.43 -3.00
N SER A 59 2.60 -14.06 -4.09
CA SER A 59 4.05 -13.89 -4.08
C SER A 59 4.52 -12.59 -3.41
N TYR A 60 3.62 -11.63 -3.20
CA TYR A 60 3.96 -10.36 -2.57
C TYR A 60 4.22 -10.51 -1.05
N SER A 61 4.89 -9.54 -0.47
CA SER A 61 5.19 -9.53 0.97
C SER A 61 4.15 -8.74 1.77
N VAL A 62 3.75 -7.58 1.27
CA VAL A 62 2.83 -6.68 1.97
C VAL A 62 1.86 -6.06 0.95
N SER A 63 0.60 -5.97 1.36
CA SER A 63 -0.46 -5.30 0.63
C SER A 63 -0.80 -4.00 1.36
N TRP A 64 -0.83 -2.88 0.63
CA TRP A 64 -1.19 -1.56 1.14
C TRP A 64 -2.43 -1.08 0.38
N PHE A 65 -3.58 -1.21 1.03
CA PHE A 65 -4.85 -0.73 0.47
C PHE A 65 -5.17 0.64 1.05
N THR A 66 -5.50 1.60 0.17
CA THR A 66 -5.98 2.91 0.60
C THR A 66 -7.18 3.33 -0.22
N SER A 67 -8.05 4.13 0.39
CA SER A 67 -9.14 4.78 -0.33
C SER A 67 -9.11 6.28 -0.07
N PHE A 68 -9.50 7.03 -1.10
CA PHE A 68 -9.56 8.50 -1.11
C PHE A 68 -10.91 8.94 -1.62
N ASP A 69 -11.31 10.17 -1.33
CA ASP A 69 -12.56 10.72 -1.87
C ASP A 69 -12.51 10.88 -3.39
N ASN A 70 -11.33 11.21 -3.93
CA ASN A 70 -11.17 11.52 -5.35
C ASN A 70 -9.70 11.47 -5.76
N LYS A 71 -9.45 11.65 -7.06
CA LYS A 71 -8.10 11.67 -7.62
C LYS A 71 -7.24 12.80 -7.04
N ALA A 72 -7.83 13.97 -6.83
CA ALA A 72 -7.08 15.12 -6.31
C ALA A 72 -6.50 14.83 -4.92
N ASP A 73 -7.25 14.14 -4.07
CA ASP A 73 -6.79 13.74 -2.74
C ASP A 73 -5.68 12.71 -2.82
N GLN A 74 -5.76 11.79 -3.76
CA GLN A 74 -4.68 10.81 -3.99
C GLN A 74 -3.43 11.50 -4.56
N ASP A 75 -3.60 12.43 -5.48
CA ASP A 75 -2.47 13.21 -6.01
C ASP A 75 -1.77 13.99 -4.89
N SER A 76 -2.55 14.62 -3.99
CA SER A 76 -2.03 15.33 -2.83
C SER A 76 -1.23 14.41 -1.90
N TYR A 77 -1.71 13.18 -1.70
CA TYR A 77 -1.01 12.14 -0.93
C TYR A 77 0.37 11.85 -1.51
N GLN A 78 0.51 11.77 -2.83
CA GLN A 78 1.78 11.44 -3.48
C GLN A 78 2.86 12.48 -3.19
N SER A 79 2.51 13.75 -3.01
CA SER A 79 3.46 14.84 -2.73
C SER A 79 3.50 15.24 -1.25
N ASP A 80 2.73 14.59 -0.39
CA ASP A 80 2.70 14.88 1.03
C ASP A 80 4.07 14.57 1.66
N PRO A 81 4.60 15.43 2.55
CA PRO A 81 5.87 15.18 3.21
C PRO A 81 5.96 13.82 3.92
N ILE A 82 4.84 13.34 4.46
CA ILE A 82 4.79 12.02 5.11
C ILE A 82 5.04 10.91 4.09
N HIS A 83 4.46 11.02 2.88
CA HIS A 83 4.70 10.07 1.80
C HIS A 83 6.15 10.12 1.31
N LEU A 84 6.68 11.32 1.11
CA LEU A 84 8.08 11.49 0.67
C LEU A 84 9.05 10.88 1.68
N LYS A 85 8.78 11.04 2.97
CA LYS A 85 9.60 10.44 4.02
C LYS A 85 9.50 8.93 4.04
N PHE A 86 8.31 8.38 3.80
CA PHE A 86 8.12 6.94 3.66
C PHE A 86 9.00 6.37 2.54
N ILE A 87 8.99 7.00 1.37
CA ILE A 87 9.83 6.58 0.24
C ILE A 87 11.31 6.65 0.62
N GLU A 88 11.74 7.75 1.25
CA GLU A 88 13.12 7.92 1.69
C GLU A 88 13.57 6.81 2.65
N GLU A 89 12.72 6.46 3.62
CA GLU A 89 13.07 5.52 4.68
C GLU A 89 12.89 4.06 4.28
N CYS A 90 11.96 3.75 3.37
CA CYS A 90 11.55 2.37 3.13
C CYS A 90 11.81 1.85 1.72
N SER A 91 12.07 2.71 0.72
CA SER A 91 12.16 2.25 -0.66
C SER A 91 13.29 1.25 -0.91
N SER A 92 14.35 1.28 -0.12
CA SER A 92 15.43 0.31 -0.24
C SER A 92 15.07 -1.10 0.23
N LEU A 93 13.93 -1.26 0.91
CA LEU A 93 13.51 -2.55 1.43
C LEU A 93 12.91 -3.46 0.36
N TRP A 94 12.30 -2.88 -0.68
CA TRP A 94 11.60 -3.67 -1.70
C TRP A 94 12.39 -3.75 -3.01
N GLN A 95 12.21 -4.86 -3.72
CA GLN A 95 12.77 -5.08 -5.04
C GLN A 95 11.76 -4.81 -6.14
N LYS A 96 10.47 -4.82 -5.81
CA LYS A 96 9.39 -4.64 -6.76
C LYS A 96 8.18 -4.05 -6.05
N VAL A 97 7.49 -3.16 -6.74
CA VAL A 97 6.21 -2.61 -6.28
C VAL A 97 5.25 -2.56 -7.47
N ILE A 98 4.00 -2.91 -7.25
CA ILE A 98 2.94 -2.80 -8.25
C ILE A 98 1.80 -2.01 -7.63
N VAL A 99 1.24 -1.09 -8.41
CA VAL A 99 0.11 -0.26 -7.99
C VAL A 99 -1.06 -0.54 -8.92
N TYR A 100 -2.23 -0.73 -8.33
CA TYR A 100 -3.50 -0.79 -9.06
C TYR A 100 -4.40 0.31 -8.55
N ASP A 101 -4.68 1.28 -9.41
CA ASP A 101 -5.61 2.37 -9.12
C ASP A 101 -6.93 2.12 -9.83
N SER A 102 -8.02 2.34 -9.12
CA SER A 102 -9.35 2.20 -9.71
C SER A 102 -10.32 3.23 -9.15
N ILE A 103 -11.30 3.57 -9.95
CA ILE A 103 -12.42 4.43 -9.56
C ILE A 103 -13.72 3.69 -9.86
N ASP A 104 -14.84 4.27 -9.47
CA ASP A 104 -16.15 3.69 -9.74
C ASP A 104 -16.34 3.40 -11.22
N ASN A 105 -17.01 2.29 -11.48
CA ASN A 105 -17.29 1.85 -12.86
C ASN A 105 -18.41 2.66 -13.47
#